data_5d84fb954a212cfb6ab3581f3aabe4ae
#
_entry.id   5d84fb954a212cfb6ab3581f3aabe4ae
#
_cell.length_a   1.000
_cell.length_b   1.000
_cell.length_c   1.000
_cell.angle_alpha   90.00
_cell.angle_beta   90.00
_cell.angle_gamma   90.00
#
_symmetry.space_group_name_H-M   'P 1'
#
loop_
_entity.id
_entity.type
_entity.pdbx_description
1 polymer ?
#
loop_
_entity_poly.entity_id
_entity_poly.type
_entity_poly.pdbx_seq_one_letter_code
_entity_poly.pdbx_strand_id
1 'polypeptide(L)'
;WDNGLMFRDFRVTPHCPRCQTSLSSHEISLGYQEDTPDPGITIRFKLRQNQPSLDAEIRKTLRLDDQVQTSLLAWTTTPWTLPGSAALAISTDADYVLAQREDEQIGGERIIIARDLLEQISPDSEVLTTFKGVELLDIEYHELWAAENWADATPYMFVNGAATKPESKAQLPTRRVVASDEVTASEGTGVL
;
A
#
# COMPACT_ATOMS: atom_id res chain seq x y z
N TRP A 1 -13.94 -3.55 39.70
CA TRP A 1 -12.52 -3.30 39.58
C TRP A 1 -11.72 -4.41 40.25
N ASP A 2 -11.87 -4.60 41.53
CA ASP A 2 -11.08 -5.56 42.32
C ASP A 2 -11.25 -7.04 41.90
N ASN A 3 -12.38 -7.36 41.28
CA ASN A 3 -12.66 -8.69 40.72
C ASN A 3 -12.20 -8.86 39.26
N GLY A 4 -11.47 -7.91 38.68
CA GLY A 4 -11.00 -7.98 37.30
C GLY A 4 -12.10 -7.86 36.23
N LEU A 5 -13.36 -7.52 36.63
CA LEU A 5 -14.47 -7.38 35.68
C LEU A 5 -14.50 -6.02 34.98
N MET A 6 -13.71 -5.07 35.46
CA MET A 6 -13.55 -3.74 34.86
C MET A 6 -12.06 -3.47 34.57
N PHE A 7 -11.76 -3.03 33.39
CA PHE A 7 -10.40 -2.66 32.97
C PHE A 7 -10.46 -1.41 32.09
N ARG A 8 -9.33 -0.74 31.98
CA ARG A 8 -9.17 0.43 31.10
C ARG A 8 -8.48 -0.03 29.82
N ASP A 9 -9.10 0.30 28.69
CA ASP A 9 -8.57 -0.05 27.37
C ASP A 9 -8.89 1.03 26.35
N PHE A 10 -8.30 0.92 25.16
CA PHE A 10 -8.58 1.79 24.02
C PHE A 10 -9.60 1.12 23.10
N ARG A 11 -10.58 1.89 22.66
CA ARG A 11 -11.56 1.45 21.68
C ARG A 11 -11.64 2.48 20.56
N VAL A 12 -11.64 2.00 19.32
CA VAL A 12 -11.93 2.84 18.16
C VAL A 12 -13.42 3.17 18.18
N THR A 13 -13.73 4.46 18.12
CA THR A 13 -15.10 4.96 18.04
C THR A 13 -15.20 6.00 16.94
N PRO A 14 -16.29 6.03 16.16
CA PRO A 14 -16.57 7.14 15.25
C PRO A 14 -16.62 8.46 16.00
N HIS A 15 -16.06 9.49 15.42
CA HIS A 15 -15.98 10.82 16.01
C HIS A 15 -16.49 11.88 15.03
N CYS A 16 -17.42 12.71 15.48
CA CYS A 16 -17.93 13.80 14.68
C CYS A 16 -16.99 15.02 14.75
N PRO A 17 -16.34 15.43 13.66
CA PRO A 17 -15.44 16.58 13.68
C PRO A 17 -16.18 17.91 13.90
N ARG A 18 -17.47 17.97 13.53
CA ARG A 18 -18.30 19.16 13.71
C ARG A 18 -18.72 19.35 15.18
N CYS A 19 -19.18 18.27 15.83
CA CYS A 19 -19.61 18.31 17.22
C CYS A 19 -18.46 18.10 18.22
N GLN A 20 -17.33 17.58 17.73
CA GLN A 20 -16.13 17.23 18.53
C GLN A 20 -16.44 16.21 19.64
N THR A 21 -17.34 15.27 19.33
CA THR A 21 -17.77 14.21 20.25
C THR A 21 -17.71 12.84 19.59
N SER A 22 -17.50 11.80 20.38
CA SER A 22 -17.67 10.42 19.94
C SER A 22 -19.13 10.11 19.70
N LEU A 23 -19.42 9.35 18.64
CA LEU A 23 -20.78 8.98 18.26
C LEU A 23 -21.14 7.60 18.81
N SER A 24 -22.38 7.47 19.26
CA SER A 24 -22.98 6.18 19.58
C SER A 24 -23.42 5.43 18.32
N SER A 25 -23.61 4.12 18.43
CA SER A 25 -24.11 3.30 17.31
C SER A 25 -25.48 3.79 16.80
N HIS A 26 -26.32 4.33 17.69
CA HIS A 26 -27.63 4.86 17.33
C HIS A 26 -27.52 6.14 16.48
N GLU A 27 -26.63 7.04 16.86
CA GLU A 27 -26.39 8.28 16.10
C GLU A 27 -25.82 8.00 14.71
N ILE A 28 -24.95 6.99 14.59
CA ILE A 28 -24.41 6.53 13.30
C ILE A 28 -25.54 6.01 12.41
N SER A 29 -26.41 5.15 12.97
CA SER A 29 -27.53 4.55 12.22
C SER A 29 -28.52 5.61 11.72
N LEU A 30 -28.76 6.68 12.48
CA LEU A 30 -29.64 7.78 12.08
C LEU A 30 -29.03 8.69 11.02
N GLY A 31 -27.71 8.78 10.96
CA GLY A 31 -26.97 9.62 10.04
C GLY A 31 -26.47 8.90 8.78
N TYR A 32 -26.73 7.60 8.64
CA TYR A 32 -26.27 6.84 7.50
C TYR A 32 -26.93 7.30 6.19
N GLN A 33 -26.11 7.55 5.19
CA GLN A 33 -26.54 7.87 3.83
C GLN A 33 -25.94 6.83 2.88
N GLU A 34 -26.84 6.18 2.14
CA GLU A 34 -26.44 5.33 1.02
C GLU A 34 -25.97 6.21 -0.14
N ASP A 35 -25.15 5.66 -1.01
CA ASP A 35 -24.65 6.30 -2.23
C ASP A 35 -23.86 7.62 -2.01
N THR A 36 -23.24 7.78 -0.86
CA THR A 36 -22.30 8.89 -0.64
C THR A 36 -21.06 8.70 -1.50
N PRO A 37 -20.72 9.65 -2.41
CA PRO A 37 -19.52 9.53 -3.23
C PRO A 37 -18.27 9.54 -2.35
N ASP A 38 -17.49 8.49 -2.44
CA ASP A 38 -16.21 8.35 -1.76
C ASP A 38 -15.10 8.16 -2.81
N PRO A 39 -14.42 9.26 -3.19
CA PRO A 39 -13.44 9.20 -4.27
C PRO A 39 -12.21 8.40 -3.86
N GLY A 40 -11.93 7.34 -4.62
CA GLY A 40 -10.71 6.57 -4.51
C GLY A 40 -9.62 7.07 -5.45
N ILE A 41 -8.37 6.83 -5.07
CA ILE A 41 -7.22 7.10 -5.95
C ILE A 41 -6.38 5.83 -6.14
N THR A 42 -5.85 5.68 -7.33
CA THR A 42 -4.85 4.64 -7.64
C THR A 42 -3.47 5.27 -7.66
N ILE A 43 -2.56 4.71 -6.89
CA ILE A 43 -1.21 5.22 -6.69
C ILE A 43 -0.21 4.28 -7.34
N ARG A 44 0.84 4.84 -7.96
CA ARG A 44 1.96 4.12 -8.54
C ARG A 44 3.13 4.09 -7.56
N PHE A 45 3.44 2.93 -7.02
CA PHE A 45 4.66 2.72 -6.24
C PHE A 45 5.74 2.18 -7.15
N LYS A 46 6.68 3.04 -7.53
CA LYS A 46 7.80 2.68 -8.41
C LYS A 46 8.70 1.67 -7.74
N LEU A 47 8.86 0.51 -8.34
CA LEU A 47 9.77 -0.51 -7.84
C LEU A 47 11.21 -0.06 -8.02
N ARG A 48 12.09 -0.40 -7.07
CA ARG A 48 13.52 -0.14 -7.19
C ARG A 48 14.10 -1.05 -8.26
N GLN A 49 15.00 -0.53 -9.06
CA GLN A 49 15.83 -1.30 -9.97
C GLN A 49 17.04 -1.85 -9.22
N ASN A 50 17.72 -2.83 -9.83
CA ASN A 50 18.97 -3.38 -9.30
C ASN A 50 18.85 -3.86 -7.84
N GLN A 51 17.90 -4.76 -7.57
CA GLN A 51 17.71 -5.38 -6.26
C GLN A 51 18.47 -6.72 -6.17
N PRO A 52 19.77 -6.74 -5.80
CA PRO A 52 20.58 -7.95 -5.81
C PRO A 52 20.15 -8.98 -4.75
N SER A 53 19.36 -8.58 -3.77
CA SER A 53 18.78 -9.45 -2.77
C SER A 53 17.65 -10.34 -3.30
N LEU A 54 17.03 -9.97 -4.43
CA LEU A 54 16.00 -10.76 -5.08
C LEU A 54 16.61 -11.83 -5.99
N ASP A 55 15.87 -12.92 -6.14
CA ASP A 55 16.18 -13.96 -7.10
C ASP A 55 16.27 -13.40 -8.53
N ALA A 56 17.22 -13.92 -9.32
CA ALA A 56 17.46 -13.44 -10.68
C ALA A 56 16.26 -13.69 -11.61
N GLU A 57 15.54 -14.79 -11.43
CA GLU A 57 14.35 -15.10 -12.22
C GLU A 57 13.21 -14.14 -11.90
N ILE A 58 13.02 -13.79 -10.61
CA ILE A 58 12.02 -12.78 -10.20
C ILE A 58 12.34 -11.43 -10.82
N ARG A 59 13.60 -10.97 -10.76
CA ARG A 59 13.99 -9.70 -11.39
C ARG A 59 13.73 -9.69 -12.89
N LYS A 60 14.00 -10.80 -13.56
CA LYS A 60 13.75 -10.97 -14.99
C LYS A 60 12.25 -11.00 -15.31
N THR A 61 11.46 -11.75 -14.53
CA THR A 61 9.99 -11.82 -14.67
C THR A 61 9.37 -10.43 -14.55
N LEU A 62 9.79 -9.65 -13.56
CA LEU A 62 9.30 -8.31 -13.31
C LEU A 62 10.01 -7.22 -14.12
N ARG A 63 11.00 -7.62 -14.94
CA ARG A 63 11.80 -6.73 -15.80
C ARG A 63 12.40 -5.54 -15.05
N LEU A 64 12.90 -5.77 -13.82
CA LEU A 64 13.43 -4.71 -12.94
C LEU A 64 14.77 -4.16 -13.42
N ASP A 65 15.48 -4.88 -14.28
CA ASP A 65 16.79 -4.47 -14.82
C ASP A 65 16.65 -3.67 -16.13
N ASP A 66 15.42 -3.47 -16.63
CA ASP A 66 15.13 -2.74 -17.86
C ASP A 66 15.08 -1.21 -17.65
N GLN A 67 15.13 -0.46 -18.75
CA GLN A 67 15.01 1.00 -18.74
C GLN A 67 13.60 1.50 -18.38
N VAL A 68 12.57 0.72 -18.73
CA VAL A 68 11.17 1.10 -18.46
C VAL A 68 10.83 0.85 -17.01
N GLN A 69 10.30 1.87 -16.35
CA GLN A 69 9.93 1.80 -14.95
C GLN A 69 8.76 0.83 -14.73
N THR A 70 8.92 -0.10 -13.78
CA THR A 70 7.83 -0.95 -13.29
C THR A 70 7.27 -0.37 -11.99
N SER A 71 5.94 -0.28 -11.90
CA SER A 71 5.23 0.24 -10.73
C SER A 71 4.21 -0.78 -10.22
N LEU A 72 4.12 -0.94 -8.90
CA LEU A 72 3.03 -1.67 -8.24
C LEU A 72 1.88 -0.69 -8.00
N LEU A 73 0.68 -1.02 -8.45
CA LEU A 73 -0.50 -0.17 -8.25
C LEU A 73 -1.18 -0.52 -6.93
N ALA A 74 -1.41 0.47 -6.09
CA ALA A 74 -2.26 0.36 -4.91
C ALA A 74 -3.43 1.34 -4.99
N TRP A 75 -4.57 0.97 -4.42
CA TRP A 75 -5.77 1.78 -4.39
C TRP A 75 -6.18 2.10 -2.97
N THR A 76 -6.70 3.31 -2.75
CA THR A 76 -7.22 3.73 -1.45
C THR A 76 -8.30 4.79 -1.59
N THR A 77 -9.27 4.76 -0.67
CA THR A 77 -10.24 5.85 -0.44
C THR A 77 -9.78 6.81 0.65
N THR A 78 -8.68 6.51 1.33
CA THR A 78 -8.13 7.32 2.43
C THR A 78 -6.71 7.84 2.13
N PRO A 79 -6.51 8.69 1.10
CA PRO A 79 -5.18 9.10 0.64
C PRO A 79 -4.36 9.85 1.70
N TRP A 80 -4.98 10.43 2.71
CA TRP A 80 -4.30 11.09 3.81
C TRP A 80 -3.53 10.13 4.73
N THR A 81 -3.75 8.82 4.64
CA THR A 81 -2.98 7.80 5.39
C THR A 81 -1.65 7.43 4.73
N LEU A 82 -1.49 7.74 3.44
CA LEU A 82 -0.30 7.37 2.66
C LEU A 82 1.05 7.80 3.26
N PRO A 83 1.17 9.00 3.88
CA PRO A 83 2.43 9.38 4.53
C PRO A 83 2.88 8.43 5.64
N GLY A 84 1.91 7.76 6.29
CA GLY A 84 2.16 6.78 7.34
C GLY A 84 2.36 5.34 6.86
N SER A 85 2.19 5.06 5.55
CA SER A 85 2.32 3.71 5.01
C SER A 85 3.73 3.16 5.22
N ALA A 86 3.82 2.01 5.88
CA ALA A 86 5.09 1.36 6.20
C ALA A 86 5.51 0.30 5.18
N ALA A 87 4.54 -0.37 4.55
CA ALA A 87 4.74 -1.42 3.58
C ALA A 87 3.56 -1.44 2.59
N LEU A 88 3.71 -2.16 1.49
CA LEU A 88 2.63 -2.57 0.62
C LEU A 88 2.30 -4.03 0.89
N ALA A 89 1.04 -4.35 1.09
CA ALA A 89 0.60 -5.71 1.37
C ALA A 89 -0.06 -6.33 0.14
N ILE A 90 0.21 -7.62 -0.07
CA ILE A 90 -0.35 -8.41 -1.17
C ILE A 90 -0.83 -9.78 -0.67
N SER A 91 -1.72 -10.41 -1.45
CA SER A 91 -2.10 -11.81 -1.25
C SER A 91 -1.11 -12.74 -1.96
N THR A 92 -0.50 -13.68 -1.24
CA THR A 92 0.49 -14.60 -1.80
C THR A 92 -0.07 -15.57 -2.83
N ASP A 93 -1.35 -15.93 -2.68
CA ASP A 93 -2.02 -16.95 -3.50
C ASP A 93 -2.71 -16.36 -4.74
N ALA A 94 -2.93 -15.05 -4.76
CA ALA A 94 -3.56 -14.37 -5.89
C ALA A 94 -2.64 -14.34 -7.12
N ASP A 95 -3.26 -14.30 -8.29
CA ASP A 95 -2.55 -14.09 -9.56
C ASP A 95 -2.37 -12.59 -9.82
N TYR A 96 -1.15 -12.19 -10.09
CA TYR A 96 -0.78 -10.84 -10.50
C TYR A 96 -0.26 -10.86 -11.93
N VAL A 97 -0.39 -9.73 -12.59
CA VAL A 97 0.11 -9.53 -13.94
C VAL A 97 1.09 -8.36 -13.99
N LEU A 98 2.16 -8.53 -14.76
CA LEU A 98 2.94 -7.43 -15.28
C LEU A 98 2.32 -7.05 -16.62
N ALA A 99 1.80 -5.84 -16.72
CA ALA A 99 1.20 -5.32 -17.93
C ALA A 99 1.92 -4.04 -18.37
N GLN A 100 1.98 -3.83 -19.67
CA GLN A 100 2.53 -2.62 -20.28
C GLN A 100 1.38 -1.79 -20.85
N ARG A 101 1.46 -0.49 -20.62
CA ARG A 101 0.52 0.46 -21.21
C ARG A 101 1.24 1.72 -21.67
N GLU A 102 0.61 2.43 -22.57
CA GLU A 102 1.00 3.79 -22.93
C GLU A 102 0.23 4.79 -22.07
N ASP A 103 0.95 5.72 -21.47
CA ASP A 103 0.39 6.82 -20.69
C ASP A 103 0.73 8.12 -21.40
N GLU A 104 -0.27 8.97 -21.63
CA GLU A 104 -0.10 10.21 -22.41
C GLU A 104 0.89 11.19 -21.76
N GLN A 105 1.09 11.12 -20.45
CA GLN A 105 1.94 12.06 -19.70
C GLN A 105 3.37 11.56 -19.51
N ILE A 106 3.55 10.24 -19.33
CA ILE A 106 4.85 9.65 -18.98
C ILE A 106 5.41 8.71 -20.05
N GLY A 107 4.64 8.45 -21.12
CA GLY A 107 5.01 7.46 -22.13
C GLY A 107 4.74 6.03 -21.66
N GLY A 108 5.45 5.06 -22.22
CA GLY A 108 5.31 3.65 -21.88
C GLY A 108 5.67 3.38 -20.43
N GLU A 109 4.78 2.73 -19.68
CA GLU A 109 5.02 2.27 -18.32
C GLU A 109 4.64 0.80 -18.14
N ARG A 110 5.22 0.16 -17.13
CA ARG A 110 4.83 -1.18 -16.69
C ARG A 110 4.17 -1.12 -15.33
N ILE A 111 3.04 -1.80 -15.23
CA ILE A 111 2.25 -1.87 -14.02
C ILE A 111 2.11 -3.30 -13.53
N ILE A 112 2.09 -3.48 -12.22
CA ILE A 112 1.74 -4.72 -11.56
C ILE A 112 0.42 -4.51 -10.84
N ILE A 113 -0.54 -5.42 -11.06
CA ILE A 113 -1.89 -5.39 -10.51
C ILE A 113 -2.42 -6.81 -10.39
N ALA A 114 -3.39 -7.06 -9.52
CA ALA A 114 -4.09 -8.33 -9.49
C ALA A 114 -4.77 -8.59 -10.85
N ARG A 115 -4.64 -9.83 -11.35
CA ARG A 115 -5.09 -10.21 -12.70
C ARG A 115 -6.56 -9.90 -12.95
N ASP A 116 -7.41 -10.21 -11.98
CA ASP A 116 -8.87 -10.08 -12.11
C ASP A 116 -9.33 -8.61 -12.16
N LEU A 117 -8.46 -7.68 -11.76
CA LEU A 117 -8.74 -6.24 -11.72
C LEU A 117 -8.14 -5.47 -12.90
N LEU A 118 -7.33 -6.12 -13.75
CA LEU A 118 -6.66 -5.46 -14.87
C LEU A 118 -7.63 -4.81 -15.82
N GLU A 119 -8.67 -5.55 -16.24
CA GLU A 119 -9.63 -5.07 -17.23
C GLU A 119 -10.46 -3.89 -16.73
N GLN A 120 -10.71 -3.83 -15.41
CA GLN A 120 -11.42 -2.71 -14.80
C GLN A 120 -10.54 -1.44 -14.66
N ILE A 121 -9.25 -1.62 -14.33
CA ILE A 121 -8.35 -0.51 -14.00
C ILE A 121 -7.56 -0.03 -15.21
N SER A 122 -7.16 -0.93 -16.09
CA SER A 122 -6.32 -0.63 -17.25
C SER A 122 -6.60 -1.58 -18.42
N PRO A 123 -7.81 -1.46 -19.05
CA PRO A 123 -8.29 -2.40 -20.06
C PRO A 123 -7.40 -2.45 -21.33
N ASP A 124 -6.76 -1.34 -21.66
CA ASP A 124 -5.91 -1.21 -22.86
C ASP A 124 -4.46 -1.67 -22.65
N SER A 125 -4.18 -2.32 -21.52
CA SER A 125 -2.83 -2.78 -21.19
C SER A 125 -2.54 -4.15 -21.82
N GLU A 126 -1.35 -4.31 -22.38
CA GLU A 126 -0.82 -5.59 -22.84
C GLU A 126 -0.24 -6.38 -21.67
N VAL A 127 -0.75 -7.60 -21.42
CA VAL A 127 -0.19 -8.49 -20.40
C VAL A 127 1.13 -9.09 -20.90
N LEU A 128 2.21 -8.82 -20.21
CA LEU A 128 3.54 -9.34 -20.51
C LEU A 128 3.79 -10.68 -19.85
N THR A 129 3.38 -10.84 -18.59
CA THR A 129 3.52 -12.08 -17.82
C THR A 129 2.52 -12.14 -16.67
N THR A 130 2.25 -13.35 -16.19
CA THR A 130 1.40 -13.63 -15.03
C THR A 130 2.22 -14.44 -14.03
N PHE A 131 2.07 -14.14 -12.74
CA PHE A 131 2.81 -14.78 -11.65
C PHE A 131 2.00 -14.76 -10.35
N LYS A 132 2.43 -15.53 -9.35
CA LYS A 132 1.80 -15.55 -8.03
C LYS A 132 2.30 -14.41 -7.16
N GLY A 133 1.44 -13.92 -6.25
CA GLY A 133 1.81 -12.85 -5.33
C GLY A 133 3.03 -13.17 -4.47
N VAL A 134 3.28 -14.44 -4.16
CA VAL A 134 4.49 -14.85 -3.44
C VAL A 134 5.80 -14.36 -4.09
N GLU A 135 5.81 -14.17 -5.41
CA GLU A 135 6.96 -13.65 -6.16
C GLU A 135 7.20 -12.14 -5.94
N LEU A 136 6.21 -11.42 -5.38
CA LEU A 136 6.32 -10.00 -5.06
C LEU A 136 6.90 -9.74 -3.65
N LEU A 137 7.07 -10.77 -2.83
CA LEU A 137 7.56 -10.59 -1.46
C LEU A 137 8.97 -10.02 -1.43
N ASP A 138 9.21 -9.17 -0.45
CA ASP A 138 10.50 -8.49 -0.20
C ASP A 138 10.98 -7.55 -1.32
N ILE A 139 10.16 -7.33 -2.36
CA ILE A 139 10.49 -6.35 -3.41
C ILE A 139 10.50 -4.96 -2.80
N GLU A 140 11.57 -4.23 -3.06
CA GLU A 140 11.74 -2.86 -2.60
C GLU A 140 11.12 -1.87 -3.59
N TYR A 141 10.51 -0.81 -3.03
CA TYR A 141 9.94 0.28 -3.82
C TYR A 141 10.40 1.65 -3.31
N HIS A 142 10.25 2.67 -4.14
CA HIS A 142 10.55 4.05 -3.79
C HIS A 142 9.42 4.66 -2.95
N GLU A 143 9.78 5.42 -1.94
CA GLU A 143 8.83 6.21 -1.17
C GLU A 143 8.11 7.22 -2.09
N LEU A 144 6.84 7.49 -1.80
CA LEU A 144 6.06 8.50 -2.54
C LEU A 144 6.60 9.92 -2.31
N TRP A 145 7.09 10.16 -1.11
CA TRP A 145 7.69 11.44 -0.72
C TRP A 145 9.10 11.22 -0.20
N ALA A 146 10.05 11.92 -0.79
CA ALA A 146 11.41 11.88 -0.28
C ALA A 146 11.45 12.46 1.14
N ALA A 147 12.11 11.75 2.06
CA ALA A 147 12.29 12.19 3.45
C ALA A 147 12.99 13.57 3.57
N GLU A 148 13.63 14.03 2.50
CA GLU A 148 14.27 15.33 2.39
C GLU A 148 13.30 16.51 2.51
N ASN A 149 12.04 16.31 2.13
CA ASN A 149 11.00 17.33 2.20
C ASN A 149 10.32 17.40 3.59
N TRP A 150 10.67 16.50 4.49
CA TRP A 150 10.17 16.42 5.86
C TRP A 150 11.29 16.83 6.82
N ALA A 151 11.75 18.08 6.71
CA ALA A 151 12.98 18.57 7.33
C ALA A 151 13.07 18.35 8.86
N ASP A 152 11.94 18.11 9.54
CA ASP A 152 11.92 17.89 11.00
C ASP A 152 11.27 16.56 11.43
N ALA A 153 10.70 15.80 10.49
CA ALA A 153 10.10 14.50 10.80
C ALA A 153 11.15 13.39 10.72
N THR A 154 12.01 13.31 11.72
CA THR A 154 12.85 12.12 11.88
C THR A 154 11.92 10.97 12.27
N PRO A 155 11.70 9.94 11.41
CA PRO A 155 10.83 8.86 11.75
C PRO A 155 11.37 8.13 12.98
N TYR A 156 10.48 7.77 13.88
CA TYR A 156 10.83 6.91 15.01
C TYR A 156 10.76 5.45 14.57
N MET A 157 11.78 4.68 14.93
CA MET A 157 11.74 3.23 14.83
C MET A 157 11.33 2.65 16.17
N PHE A 158 10.51 1.62 16.16
CA PHE A 158 10.20 0.86 17.36
C PHE A 158 11.12 -0.36 17.44
N VAL A 159 12.04 -0.33 18.39
CA VAL A 159 12.93 -1.46 18.66
C VAL A 159 12.59 -1.98 20.04
N ASN A 160 12.17 -3.24 20.13
CA ASN A 160 11.75 -3.88 21.39
C ASN A 160 10.69 -3.08 22.17
N GLY A 161 9.74 -2.44 21.44
CA GLY A 161 8.66 -1.65 22.05
C GLY A 161 9.04 -0.23 22.48
N ALA A 162 10.29 0.18 22.31
CA ALA A 162 10.74 1.54 22.59
C ALA A 162 10.90 2.35 21.29
N ALA A 163 10.40 3.58 21.29
CA ALA A 163 10.58 4.51 20.18
C ALA A 163 12.03 5.06 20.20
N THR A 164 12.79 4.77 19.16
CA THR A 164 14.16 5.25 18.97
C THR A 164 14.28 6.07 17.69
N LYS A 165 15.06 7.14 17.70
CA LYS A 165 15.40 7.86 16.47
C LYS A 165 16.51 7.13 15.74
N PRO A 166 16.41 6.92 14.41
CA PRO A 166 17.51 6.41 13.63
C PRO A 166 18.66 7.44 13.62
N GLU A 167 19.89 6.95 13.77
CA GLU A 167 21.09 7.80 13.76
C GLU A 167 21.47 8.25 12.33
N SER A 168 20.97 7.57 11.31
CA SER A 168 21.20 7.89 9.89
C SER A 168 20.08 7.38 9.00
N LYS A 169 19.96 7.91 7.77
CA LYS A 169 19.04 7.41 6.73
C LYS A 169 19.24 5.91 6.41
N ALA A 170 20.47 5.41 6.55
CA ALA A 170 20.79 4.01 6.30
C ALA A 170 20.14 3.05 7.30
N GLN A 171 19.69 3.54 8.45
CA GLN A 171 18.98 2.76 9.48
C GLN A 171 17.46 2.72 9.28
N LEU A 172 16.93 3.51 8.34
CA LEU A 172 15.52 3.44 8.01
C LEU A 172 15.21 2.12 7.32
N PRO A 173 14.13 1.42 7.72
CA PRO A 173 13.72 0.20 7.05
C PRO A 173 13.40 0.52 5.58
N THR A 174 13.92 -0.28 4.68
CA THR A 174 13.55 -0.21 3.27
C THR A 174 12.07 -0.54 3.11
N ARG A 175 11.36 0.23 2.31
CA ARG A 175 9.97 -0.04 2.00
C ARG A 175 9.87 -1.30 1.16
N ARG A 176 9.15 -2.30 1.65
CA ARG A 176 9.03 -3.62 1.02
C ARG A 176 7.60 -4.08 0.88
N VAL A 177 7.38 -4.96 -0.07
CA VAL A 177 6.13 -5.70 -0.23
C VAL A 177 6.09 -6.84 0.78
N VAL A 178 4.96 -6.97 1.47
CA VAL A 178 4.73 -7.99 2.50
C VAL A 178 3.46 -8.80 2.21
N ALA A 179 3.37 -9.99 2.77
CA ALA A 179 2.16 -10.81 2.70
C ALA A 179 1.10 -10.31 3.69
N SER A 180 -0.17 -10.39 3.27
CA SER A 180 -1.31 -10.22 4.19
C SER A 180 -2.51 -11.03 3.71
N ASP A 181 -3.13 -11.73 4.63
CA ASP A 181 -4.37 -12.49 4.39
C ASP A 181 -5.60 -11.57 4.25
N GLU A 182 -5.47 -10.30 4.63
CA GLU A 182 -6.53 -9.27 4.51
C GLU A 182 -6.68 -8.74 3.07
N VAL A 183 -5.67 -9.01 2.21
CA VAL A 183 -5.70 -8.53 0.82
C VAL A 183 -6.54 -9.47 -0.04
N THR A 184 -7.56 -8.93 -0.68
CA THR A 184 -8.38 -9.62 -1.67
C THR A 184 -8.04 -9.16 -3.08
N ALA A 185 -8.11 -10.08 -4.06
CA ALA A 185 -7.94 -9.74 -5.47
C ALA A 185 -9.26 -9.28 -6.14
N SER A 186 -10.32 -9.05 -5.35
CA SER A 186 -11.65 -8.68 -5.84
C SER A 186 -11.96 -7.19 -5.76
N GLU A 187 -11.14 -6.42 -5.06
CA GLU A 187 -11.35 -4.98 -4.86
C GLU A 187 -10.07 -4.19 -5.07
N GLY A 188 -10.21 -2.93 -5.47
CA GLY A 188 -9.11 -2.00 -5.65
C GLY A 188 -8.13 -2.42 -6.74
N THR A 189 -6.90 -2.73 -6.36
CA THR A 189 -5.82 -3.22 -7.24
C THR A 189 -5.27 -4.58 -6.81
N GLY A 190 -5.80 -5.16 -5.72
CA GLY A 190 -5.23 -6.32 -5.05
C GLY A 190 -3.95 -6.00 -4.27
N VAL A 191 -3.75 -4.75 -3.90
CA VAL A 191 -2.62 -4.23 -3.11
C VAL A 191 -3.14 -3.21 -2.11
N LEU A 192 -2.74 -3.36 -0.84
CA LEU A 192 -3.02 -2.46 0.26
C LEU A 192 -1.77 -1.72 0.74
#